data_19dfa9f4129f32b9a6be932ee2231e8f
#
_entry.id   19dfa9f4129f32b9a6be932ee2231e8f
#
_cell.length_a   1.000
_cell.length_b   1.000
_cell.length_c   1.000
_cell.angle_alpha   90.00
_cell.angle_beta   90.00
_cell.angle_gamma   90.00
#
_symmetry.space_group_name_H-M   'P 1'
#
loop_
_entity.id
_entity.type
_entity.pdbx_description
1 polymer ?
#
loop_
_entity_poly.entity_id
_entity_poly.type
_entity_poly.pdbx_seq_one_letter_code
_entity_poly.pdbx_strand_id
1 'polypeptide(L)'
;MKTLSRFVSKFTRLIVTVLSCFDRVLFKGHLALAAPCELEYFVDRVLKVRRTDFMKTLAPQYSDRLVTHAQNWARKAERIYLYRTGNFRKDEWAQSIVREQGIVEGLVGVLCTLETCPSFALIPGTERPQFVSRPRQQRVLYYYFLDSQFGLIHVRLQTWLPFTIQVYVNGHEWLAQQMVQKKLGFVQQHNAFTHLDDHVAAQRLADRFAKLDWPRILDRWARQVNPLLRELLDGYPVHWVVDQAEYATDLLFKSRAALAVLYRALLDYAVRTFTPKDILGFLGRKWDRRFDGEVHTHFEDERWFGTRIKHRMKTNWLKMYDKFGLILRVETVINNPKEFWVYRTQFHRDGTSSRGYYPMTKCVASLVDYQEQALACNGRYLDALAVVNDPTPAYPELRQLTEPKVLEGRSFAGFNPARREDVRLFRAVLNGDHIARGFRNGDIRGPLFGTPKASSEQRRASAAVGRLLKRLHVRHLVAKIPRTRRWRVTERGRHLLGAAVELYRRSWPQLAA
;
A
#
# COMPACT_ATOMS: atom_id res chain seq x y z
N MET A 1 -6.85 0.66 21.30
CA MET A 1 -7.11 1.85 20.48
C MET A 1 -5.81 2.26 19.82
N LYS A 2 -5.70 2.15 18.47
CA LYS A 2 -4.56 2.72 17.74
C LYS A 2 -4.64 4.24 17.92
N THR A 3 -3.54 4.87 18.32
CA THR A 3 -3.45 6.31 18.56
C THR A 3 -3.92 7.05 17.29
N LEU A 4 -4.92 7.91 17.43
CA LEU A 4 -5.36 8.80 16.35
C LEU A 4 -4.14 9.51 15.76
N SER A 5 -4.06 9.63 14.43
CA SER A 5 -2.99 10.38 13.81
C SER A 5 -3.05 11.84 14.27
N ARG A 6 -1.91 12.49 14.35
CA ARG A 6 -1.81 13.91 14.75
C ARG A 6 -2.62 14.82 13.85
N PHE A 7 -2.69 14.46 12.59
CA PHE A 7 -3.52 15.16 11.61
C PHE A 7 -4.99 15.16 12.06
N VAL A 8 -5.52 14.00 12.45
CA VAL A 8 -6.91 13.88 12.92
C VAL A 8 -7.12 14.68 14.20
N SER A 9 -6.20 14.59 15.16
CA SER A 9 -6.29 15.36 16.41
C SER A 9 -6.28 16.86 16.15
N LYS A 10 -5.41 17.36 15.25
CA LYS A 10 -5.30 18.77 14.90
C LYS A 10 -6.55 19.30 14.20
N PHE A 11 -7.07 18.54 13.25
CA PHE A 11 -8.21 18.95 12.43
C PHE A 11 -9.56 18.37 12.90
N THR A 12 -9.66 17.91 14.16
CA THR A 12 -10.88 17.33 14.75
C THR A 12 -12.11 18.20 14.54
N ARG A 13 -11.97 19.53 14.58
CA ARG A 13 -13.09 20.46 14.36
C ARG A 13 -13.62 20.41 12.92
N LEU A 14 -12.83 19.97 11.95
CA LEU A 14 -13.17 19.90 10.53
C LEU A 14 -13.54 18.48 10.08
N ILE A 15 -13.09 17.46 10.79
CA ILE A 15 -13.27 16.04 10.46
C ILE A 15 -14.47 15.49 11.20
N VAL A 16 -15.36 14.80 10.48
CA VAL A 16 -16.54 14.11 11.03
C VAL A 16 -16.14 12.72 11.49
N THR A 17 -15.47 11.97 10.62
CA THR A 17 -15.08 10.58 10.91
C THR A 17 -13.84 10.16 10.12
N VAL A 18 -13.23 9.08 10.56
CA VAL A 18 -12.11 8.42 9.88
C VAL A 18 -12.45 6.94 9.74
N LEU A 19 -12.32 6.43 8.53
CA LEU A 19 -12.49 5.01 8.22
C LEU A 19 -11.27 4.51 7.46
N SER A 20 -10.74 3.36 7.85
CA SER A 20 -9.63 2.71 7.14
C SER A 20 -10.02 1.29 6.73
N CYS A 21 -9.96 0.99 5.43
CA CYS A 21 -10.29 -0.33 4.90
C CYS A 21 -9.50 -0.63 3.63
N PHE A 22 -9.51 -1.89 3.22
CA PHE A 22 -9.04 -2.24 1.89
C PHE A 22 -9.92 -1.58 0.83
N ASP A 23 -9.28 -0.99 -0.18
CA ASP A 23 -9.97 -0.48 -1.38
C ASP A 23 -10.01 -1.57 -2.45
N ARG A 24 -8.83 -2.06 -2.83
CA ARG A 24 -8.66 -3.09 -3.82
C ARG A 24 -7.73 -4.18 -3.31
N VAL A 25 -8.12 -5.45 -3.51
CA VAL A 25 -7.21 -6.59 -3.34
C VAL A 25 -7.27 -7.45 -4.59
N LEU A 26 -6.10 -7.73 -5.15
CA LEU A 26 -5.92 -8.65 -6.26
C LEU A 26 -5.18 -9.88 -5.75
N PHE A 27 -5.86 -11.00 -5.73
CA PHE A 27 -5.27 -12.30 -5.43
C PHE A 27 -4.85 -12.99 -6.71
N LYS A 28 -3.76 -13.75 -6.67
CA LYS A 28 -3.28 -14.54 -7.79
C LYS A 28 -3.05 -15.98 -7.36
N GLY A 29 -3.67 -16.90 -8.08
CA GLY A 29 -3.54 -18.34 -7.86
C GLY A 29 -2.56 -18.94 -8.86
N HIS A 30 -1.61 -19.70 -8.35
CA HIS A 30 -0.63 -20.43 -9.13
C HIS A 30 -0.76 -21.93 -8.86
N LEU A 31 -0.74 -22.73 -9.92
CA LEU A 31 -0.52 -24.16 -9.84
C LEU A 31 0.98 -24.47 -9.83
N ALA A 32 1.38 -25.61 -9.28
CA ALA A 32 2.76 -26.08 -9.36
C ALA A 32 3.24 -26.17 -10.83
N LEU A 33 2.33 -26.45 -11.76
CA LEU A 33 2.57 -26.46 -13.21
C LEU A 33 3.10 -25.13 -13.78
N ALA A 34 3.16 -24.05 -13.00
CA ALA A 34 3.82 -22.81 -13.40
C ALA A 34 5.35 -22.93 -13.46
N ALA A 35 5.94 -23.96 -12.86
CA ALA A 35 7.35 -24.28 -12.99
C ALA A 35 7.57 -25.26 -14.17
N PRO A 36 8.56 -25.02 -15.06
CA PRO A 36 8.82 -25.92 -16.20
C PRO A 36 9.02 -27.38 -15.80
N CYS A 37 9.79 -27.65 -14.75
CA CYS A 37 10.05 -29.00 -14.25
C CYS A 37 8.78 -29.73 -13.79
N GLU A 38 7.86 -29.02 -13.14
CA GLU A 38 6.59 -29.59 -12.71
C GLU A 38 5.64 -29.87 -13.88
N LEU A 39 5.67 -28.98 -14.90
CA LEU A 39 4.93 -29.22 -16.13
C LEU A 39 5.48 -30.42 -16.88
N GLU A 40 6.81 -30.60 -16.95
CA GLU A 40 7.47 -31.75 -17.54
C GLU A 40 7.08 -33.04 -16.80
N TYR A 41 7.14 -33.03 -15.48
CA TYR A 41 6.70 -34.17 -14.67
C TYR A 41 5.23 -34.52 -14.94
N PHE A 42 4.35 -33.53 -14.96
CA PHE A 42 2.94 -33.71 -15.25
C PHE A 42 2.70 -34.36 -16.62
N VAL A 43 3.34 -33.85 -17.67
CA VAL A 43 3.19 -34.36 -19.05
C VAL A 43 3.79 -35.74 -19.18
N ASP A 44 5.02 -35.97 -18.68
CA ASP A 44 5.77 -37.18 -18.89
C ASP A 44 5.31 -38.33 -17.98
N ARG A 45 4.92 -38.04 -16.73
CA ARG A 45 4.65 -39.05 -15.70
C ARG A 45 3.17 -39.22 -15.37
N VAL A 46 2.43 -38.10 -15.33
CA VAL A 46 0.99 -38.14 -15.00
C VAL A 46 0.16 -38.42 -16.24
N LEU A 47 0.32 -37.63 -17.30
CA LEU A 47 -0.40 -37.82 -18.56
C LEU A 47 0.19 -38.93 -19.44
N LYS A 48 1.49 -39.21 -19.31
CA LYS A 48 2.25 -40.20 -20.09
C LYS A 48 2.15 -39.98 -21.60
N VAL A 49 2.25 -38.72 -22.03
CA VAL A 49 2.19 -38.33 -23.44
C VAL A 49 3.49 -37.61 -23.87
N ARG A 50 3.76 -37.60 -25.17
CA ARG A 50 4.87 -36.85 -25.71
C ARG A 50 4.64 -35.35 -25.53
N ARG A 51 5.68 -34.58 -25.16
CA ARG A 51 5.57 -33.14 -24.93
C ARG A 51 5.10 -32.39 -26.18
N THR A 52 5.47 -32.87 -27.37
CA THR A 52 5.01 -32.32 -28.66
C THR A 52 3.51 -32.50 -28.85
N ASP A 53 2.99 -33.69 -28.56
CA ASP A 53 1.56 -34.05 -28.73
C ASP A 53 0.72 -33.31 -27.68
N PHE A 54 1.27 -33.17 -26.46
CA PHE A 54 0.66 -32.35 -25.43
C PHE A 54 0.46 -30.92 -25.92
N MET A 55 1.52 -30.25 -26.44
CA MET A 55 1.43 -28.85 -26.88
C MET A 55 0.58 -28.67 -28.14
N LYS A 56 0.60 -29.64 -29.07
CA LYS A 56 -0.14 -29.53 -30.34
C LYS A 56 -1.62 -29.91 -30.21
N THR A 57 -1.94 -30.83 -29.31
CA THR A 57 -3.28 -31.42 -29.25
C THR A 57 -3.98 -31.21 -27.92
N LEU A 58 -3.39 -31.62 -26.79
CA LEU A 58 -4.07 -31.61 -25.50
C LEU A 58 -4.22 -30.22 -24.90
N ALA A 59 -3.16 -29.41 -24.95
CA ALA A 59 -3.23 -28.06 -24.41
C ALA A 59 -4.25 -27.17 -25.13
N PRO A 60 -4.38 -27.18 -26.49
CA PRO A 60 -5.49 -26.54 -27.19
C PRO A 60 -6.87 -27.06 -26.76
N GLN A 61 -7.04 -28.39 -26.62
CA GLN A 61 -8.31 -28.99 -26.17
C GLN A 61 -8.69 -28.49 -24.77
N TYR A 62 -7.74 -28.40 -23.84
CA TYR A 62 -8.02 -27.85 -22.51
C TYR A 62 -8.44 -26.37 -22.57
N SER A 63 -7.78 -25.59 -23.41
CA SER A 63 -8.16 -24.19 -23.62
C SER A 63 -9.58 -24.06 -24.18
N ASP A 64 -9.93 -24.89 -25.16
CA ASP A 64 -11.27 -24.89 -25.76
C ASP A 64 -12.34 -25.36 -24.78
N ARG A 65 -12.04 -26.37 -23.93
CA ARG A 65 -12.92 -26.81 -22.85
C ARG A 65 -13.24 -25.66 -21.88
N LEU A 66 -12.25 -24.85 -21.50
CA LEU A 66 -12.44 -23.70 -20.61
C LEU A 66 -13.33 -22.63 -21.26
N VAL A 67 -13.13 -22.35 -22.55
CA VAL A 67 -13.98 -21.42 -23.31
C VAL A 67 -15.40 -21.96 -23.44
N THR A 68 -15.56 -23.23 -23.80
CA THR A 68 -16.88 -23.89 -23.91
C THR A 68 -17.62 -23.91 -22.56
N HIS A 69 -16.91 -24.17 -21.47
CA HIS A 69 -17.47 -24.05 -20.12
C HIS A 69 -18.01 -22.66 -19.84
N ALA A 70 -17.25 -21.62 -20.16
CA ALA A 70 -17.65 -20.23 -19.98
C ALA A 70 -18.90 -19.87 -20.78
N GLN A 71 -18.94 -20.27 -22.06
CA GLN A 71 -20.08 -20.05 -22.95
C GLN A 71 -21.34 -20.77 -22.47
N ASN A 72 -21.19 -22.05 -22.07
CA ASN A 72 -22.29 -22.85 -21.55
C ASN A 72 -22.83 -22.30 -20.23
N TRP A 73 -21.94 -21.85 -19.34
CA TRP A 73 -22.36 -21.23 -18.08
C TRP A 73 -23.09 -19.91 -18.31
N ALA A 74 -22.56 -19.02 -19.17
CA ALA A 74 -23.24 -17.77 -19.51
C ALA A 74 -24.63 -18.03 -20.10
N ARG A 75 -24.74 -18.97 -21.06
CA ARG A 75 -26.04 -19.35 -21.68
C ARG A 75 -27.01 -19.93 -20.64
N LYS A 76 -26.56 -20.86 -19.78
CA LYS A 76 -27.40 -21.48 -18.74
C LYS A 76 -27.88 -20.46 -17.70
N ALA A 77 -27.08 -19.45 -17.42
CA ALA A 77 -27.42 -18.36 -16.52
C ALA A 77 -28.20 -17.21 -17.21
N GLU A 78 -28.46 -17.32 -18.51
CA GLU A 78 -29.07 -16.23 -19.33
C GLU A 78 -28.26 -14.93 -19.24
N ARG A 79 -26.95 -15.03 -19.33
CA ARG A 79 -26.01 -13.92 -19.25
C ARG A 79 -25.16 -13.77 -20.51
N ILE A 80 -24.61 -12.58 -20.69
CA ILE A 80 -23.80 -12.22 -21.86
C ILE A 80 -22.44 -12.93 -21.79
N TYR A 81 -22.08 -13.62 -22.89
CA TYR A 81 -20.71 -13.98 -23.22
C TYR A 81 -20.23 -13.05 -24.34
N LEU A 82 -19.24 -12.20 -24.07
CA LEU A 82 -18.72 -11.23 -25.01
C LEU A 82 -17.26 -11.56 -25.36
N TYR A 83 -16.94 -11.71 -26.65
CA TYR A 83 -15.56 -11.71 -27.12
C TYR A 83 -15.20 -10.31 -27.61
N ARG A 84 -14.21 -9.68 -26.96
CA ARG A 84 -13.76 -8.33 -27.35
C ARG A 84 -12.28 -8.16 -27.11
N THR A 85 -11.57 -7.62 -28.10
CA THR A 85 -10.16 -7.23 -28.04
C THR A 85 -10.00 -5.72 -28.00
N GLY A 86 -8.81 -5.23 -27.64
CA GLY A 86 -8.48 -3.81 -27.59
C GLY A 86 -8.77 -3.15 -26.24
N ASN A 87 -8.60 -1.81 -26.21
CA ASN A 87 -8.76 -1.04 -24.97
C ASN A 87 -10.25 -0.88 -24.64
N PHE A 88 -10.63 -1.38 -23.47
CA PHE A 88 -12.03 -1.47 -23.06
C PHE A 88 -12.14 -1.39 -21.54
N ARG A 89 -13.09 -0.61 -21.05
CA ARG A 89 -13.36 -0.44 -19.62
C ARG A 89 -14.23 -1.57 -19.09
N LYS A 90 -13.59 -2.68 -18.76
CA LYS A 90 -14.22 -3.94 -18.39
C LYS A 90 -15.18 -3.80 -17.19
N ASP A 91 -14.78 -3.05 -16.17
CA ASP A 91 -15.59 -2.88 -14.94
C ASP A 91 -16.83 -2.01 -15.19
N GLU A 92 -16.73 -0.97 -16.04
CA GLU A 92 -17.88 -0.14 -16.44
C GLU A 92 -18.90 -0.97 -17.24
N TRP A 93 -18.42 -1.84 -18.12
CA TRP A 93 -19.28 -2.79 -18.85
C TRP A 93 -20.04 -3.71 -17.90
N ALA A 94 -19.37 -4.30 -16.91
CA ALA A 94 -20.03 -5.17 -15.93
C ALA A 94 -21.06 -4.40 -15.10
N GLN A 95 -20.72 -3.18 -14.67
CA GLN A 95 -21.63 -2.32 -13.91
C GLN A 95 -22.86 -1.88 -14.75
N SER A 96 -22.71 -1.68 -16.06
CA SER A 96 -23.84 -1.35 -16.93
C SER A 96 -24.81 -2.53 -17.01
N ILE A 97 -24.30 -3.76 -17.18
CA ILE A 97 -25.13 -4.97 -17.21
C ILE A 97 -25.90 -5.18 -15.91
N VAL A 98 -25.22 -4.99 -14.75
CA VAL A 98 -25.90 -5.09 -13.45
C VAL A 98 -27.09 -4.13 -13.36
N ARG A 99 -26.92 -2.89 -13.81
CA ARG A 99 -27.99 -1.88 -13.77
C ARG A 99 -29.09 -2.15 -14.77
N GLU A 100 -28.74 -2.49 -16.02
CA GLU A 100 -29.67 -2.68 -17.12
C GLU A 100 -30.55 -3.94 -16.93
N GLN A 101 -29.96 -5.01 -16.38
CA GLN A 101 -30.65 -6.27 -16.17
C GLN A 101 -31.19 -6.46 -14.74
N GLY A 102 -30.97 -5.51 -13.83
CA GLY A 102 -31.43 -5.60 -12.44
C GLY A 102 -30.84 -6.80 -11.70
N ILE A 103 -29.57 -7.17 -11.97
CA ILE A 103 -28.96 -8.36 -11.37
C ILE A 103 -28.72 -8.09 -9.88
N VAL A 104 -29.22 -8.96 -9.01
CA VAL A 104 -29.07 -8.86 -7.56
C VAL A 104 -28.02 -9.81 -7.00
N GLU A 105 -27.75 -10.95 -7.65
CA GLU A 105 -26.74 -11.93 -7.25
C GLU A 105 -26.37 -12.87 -8.40
N GLY A 106 -25.17 -13.45 -8.35
CA GLY A 106 -24.69 -14.47 -9.27
C GLY A 106 -23.85 -13.96 -10.43
N LEU A 107 -23.80 -14.72 -11.53
CA LEU A 107 -23.02 -14.36 -12.72
C LEU A 107 -23.63 -13.13 -13.40
N VAL A 108 -22.82 -12.11 -13.61
CA VAL A 108 -23.18 -10.89 -14.36
C VAL A 108 -22.92 -11.07 -15.85
N GLY A 109 -21.77 -11.63 -16.20
CA GLY A 109 -21.38 -11.90 -17.56
C GLY A 109 -19.96 -12.44 -17.66
N VAL A 110 -19.61 -12.92 -18.86
CA VAL A 110 -18.25 -13.39 -19.15
C VAL A 110 -17.69 -12.60 -20.32
N LEU A 111 -16.52 -12.00 -20.10
CA LEU A 111 -15.75 -11.33 -21.15
C LEU A 111 -14.55 -12.20 -21.52
N CYS A 112 -14.44 -12.56 -22.79
CA CYS A 112 -13.25 -13.19 -23.37
C CYS A 112 -12.44 -12.14 -24.13
N THR A 113 -11.13 -12.10 -23.87
CA THR A 113 -10.23 -11.14 -24.53
C THR A 113 -8.89 -11.81 -24.84
N LEU A 114 -8.03 -11.13 -25.61
CA LEU A 114 -6.66 -11.55 -25.85
C LEU A 114 -5.70 -10.70 -25.00
N GLU A 115 -4.86 -11.37 -24.22
CA GLU A 115 -3.83 -10.71 -23.40
C GLU A 115 -2.50 -11.46 -23.50
N THR A 116 -1.39 -10.71 -23.39
CA THR A 116 -0.07 -11.31 -23.24
C THR A 116 0.10 -11.83 -21.82
N CYS A 117 0.24 -13.14 -21.67
CA CYS A 117 0.33 -13.83 -20.40
C CYS A 117 1.61 -14.66 -20.30
N PRO A 118 2.14 -14.89 -19.08
CA PRO A 118 3.15 -15.92 -18.86
C PRO A 118 2.67 -17.26 -19.38
N SER A 119 3.54 -17.96 -20.11
CA SER A 119 3.23 -19.22 -20.76
C SER A 119 4.48 -20.05 -20.96
N PHE A 120 4.34 -21.14 -21.72
CA PHE A 120 5.45 -22.01 -22.08
C PHE A 120 5.56 -22.15 -23.60
N ALA A 121 6.81 -22.28 -24.06
CA ALA A 121 7.17 -22.74 -25.38
C ALA A 121 7.95 -24.04 -25.26
N LEU A 122 7.84 -24.89 -26.27
CA LEU A 122 8.65 -26.08 -26.39
C LEU A 122 9.85 -25.78 -27.29
N ILE A 123 11.06 -26.00 -26.80
CA ILE A 123 12.30 -25.82 -27.55
C ILE A 123 13.04 -27.16 -27.68
N PRO A 124 13.90 -27.34 -28.73
CA PRO A 124 14.77 -28.50 -28.81
C PRO A 124 15.65 -28.60 -27.55
N GLY A 125 15.80 -29.80 -27.03
CA GLY A 125 16.74 -30.16 -25.95
C GLY A 125 17.70 -31.24 -26.45
N THR A 126 18.72 -31.56 -25.66
CA THR A 126 19.75 -32.56 -26.02
C THR A 126 19.17 -33.95 -26.20
N GLU A 127 18.29 -34.39 -25.33
CA GLU A 127 17.66 -35.71 -25.39
C GLU A 127 16.17 -35.64 -25.82
N ARG A 128 15.47 -34.62 -25.37
CA ARG A 128 14.07 -34.39 -25.68
C ARG A 128 13.71 -32.91 -25.58
N PRO A 129 12.62 -32.47 -26.26
CA PRO A 129 12.16 -31.09 -26.19
C PRO A 129 11.88 -30.66 -24.75
N GLN A 130 12.23 -29.41 -24.38
CA GLN A 130 12.08 -28.84 -23.04
C GLN A 130 11.06 -27.71 -23.03
N PHE A 131 10.32 -27.58 -21.91
CA PHE A 131 9.47 -26.42 -21.68
C PHE A 131 10.29 -25.24 -21.14
N VAL A 132 10.14 -24.11 -21.80
CA VAL A 132 10.72 -22.84 -21.34
C VAL A 132 9.62 -21.82 -21.12
N SER A 133 9.78 -20.98 -20.09
CA SER A 133 8.84 -19.90 -19.81
C SER A 133 8.96 -18.83 -20.90
N ARG A 134 7.85 -18.56 -21.62
CA ARG A 134 7.79 -17.55 -22.69
C ARG A 134 6.41 -16.90 -22.71
N PRO A 135 6.32 -15.57 -22.57
CA PRO A 135 5.03 -14.87 -22.70
C PRO A 135 4.42 -15.09 -24.08
N ARG A 136 3.11 -15.28 -24.14
CA ARG A 136 2.32 -15.43 -25.38
C ARG A 136 0.99 -14.71 -25.25
N GLN A 137 0.48 -14.25 -26.37
CA GLN A 137 -0.90 -13.76 -26.48
C GLN A 137 -1.86 -14.94 -26.41
N GLN A 138 -2.85 -14.85 -25.51
CA GLN A 138 -3.77 -15.93 -25.22
C GLN A 138 -5.17 -15.42 -24.90
N ARG A 139 -6.15 -16.29 -25.05
CA ARG A 139 -7.51 -16.03 -24.57
C ARG A 139 -7.51 -16.00 -23.04
N VAL A 140 -8.16 -14.98 -22.51
CA VAL A 140 -8.37 -14.80 -21.08
C VAL A 140 -9.85 -14.54 -20.84
N LEU A 141 -10.41 -15.22 -19.86
CA LEU A 141 -11.81 -15.12 -19.47
C LEU A 141 -11.92 -14.28 -18.19
N TYR A 142 -12.79 -13.27 -18.21
CA TYR A 142 -13.18 -12.50 -17.03
C TYR A 142 -14.62 -12.85 -16.70
N TYR A 143 -14.80 -13.54 -15.59
CA TYR A 143 -16.12 -13.83 -15.03
C TYR A 143 -16.46 -12.74 -14.02
N TYR A 144 -17.48 -11.96 -14.28
CA TYR A 144 -18.00 -10.97 -13.35
C TYR A 144 -19.14 -11.57 -12.55
N PHE A 145 -19.06 -11.42 -11.22
CA PHE A 145 -20.09 -11.89 -10.30
C PHE A 145 -20.55 -10.74 -9.42
N LEU A 146 -21.84 -10.70 -9.13
CA LEU A 146 -22.38 -9.97 -8.01
C LEU A 146 -22.53 -10.95 -6.85
N ASP A 147 -21.59 -10.89 -5.90
CA ASP A 147 -21.55 -11.79 -4.74
C ASP A 147 -22.22 -11.13 -3.55
N SER A 148 -23.07 -11.87 -2.82
CA SER A 148 -23.84 -11.35 -1.67
C SER A 148 -22.98 -10.86 -0.49
N GLN A 149 -21.71 -11.31 -0.41
CA GLN A 149 -20.77 -10.86 0.63
C GLN A 149 -19.77 -9.81 0.15
N PHE A 150 -19.36 -9.87 -1.13
CA PHE A 150 -18.26 -9.09 -1.67
C PHE A 150 -18.68 -8.04 -2.70
N GLY A 151 -19.97 -7.99 -3.05
CA GLY A 151 -20.45 -7.10 -4.11
C GLY A 151 -19.92 -7.51 -5.50
N LEU A 152 -19.60 -6.55 -6.35
CA LEU A 152 -19.10 -6.84 -7.69
C LEU A 152 -17.63 -7.28 -7.64
N ILE A 153 -17.40 -8.54 -7.98
CA ILE A 153 -16.07 -9.15 -8.09
C ILE A 153 -15.81 -9.62 -9.52
N HIS A 154 -14.55 -9.85 -9.87
CA HIS A 154 -14.26 -10.62 -11.06
C HIS A 154 -13.17 -11.68 -10.82
N VAL A 155 -13.31 -12.79 -11.53
CA VAL A 155 -12.33 -13.87 -11.60
C VAL A 155 -11.78 -13.92 -13.01
N ARG A 156 -10.49 -13.62 -13.16
CA ARG A 156 -9.76 -13.71 -14.41
C ARG A 156 -9.09 -15.07 -14.52
N LEU A 157 -9.42 -15.84 -15.57
CA LEU A 157 -8.83 -17.14 -15.86
C LEU A 157 -8.05 -17.09 -17.17
N GLN A 158 -6.77 -17.42 -17.13
CA GLN A 158 -5.97 -17.69 -18.32
C GLN A 158 -6.34 -19.07 -18.85
N THR A 159 -6.81 -19.16 -20.10
CA THR A 159 -7.29 -20.44 -20.67
C THR A 159 -6.18 -21.38 -21.09
N TRP A 160 -4.94 -20.94 -21.11
CA TRP A 160 -3.74 -21.68 -21.47
C TRP A 160 -2.83 -21.88 -20.26
N LEU A 161 -1.90 -22.83 -20.39
CA LEU A 161 -0.89 -23.07 -19.36
C LEU A 161 -0.13 -21.80 -18.98
N PRO A 162 0.08 -21.57 -17.69
CA PRO A 162 -0.15 -22.44 -16.53
C PRO A 162 -1.54 -22.28 -15.88
N PHE A 163 -2.58 -21.85 -16.58
CA PHE A 163 -3.96 -21.67 -16.10
C PHE A 163 -4.06 -20.73 -14.89
N THR A 164 -3.29 -19.65 -14.91
CA THR A 164 -3.25 -18.67 -13.82
C THR A 164 -4.62 -18.06 -13.58
N ILE A 165 -5.02 -17.98 -12.33
CA ILE A 165 -6.28 -17.37 -11.89
C ILE A 165 -5.95 -16.08 -11.13
N GLN A 166 -6.73 -15.01 -11.37
CA GLN A 166 -6.69 -13.81 -10.54
C GLN A 166 -8.10 -13.50 -10.06
N VAL A 167 -8.21 -13.09 -8.81
CA VAL A 167 -9.48 -12.70 -8.19
C VAL A 167 -9.36 -11.27 -7.70
N TYR A 168 -10.24 -10.42 -8.18
CA TYR A 168 -10.38 -9.04 -7.75
C TYR A 168 -11.51 -8.92 -6.74
N VAL A 169 -11.23 -8.24 -5.62
CA VAL A 169 -12.23 -7.94 -4.59
C VAL A 169 -12.09 -6.47 -4.18
N ASN A 170 -13.23 -5.80 -3.99
CA ASN A 170 -13.31 -4.45 -3.44
C ASN A 170 -13.67 -4.52 -1.95
N GLY A 171 -12.81 -3.96 -1.10
CA GLY A 171 -13.04 -3.99 0.35
C GLY A 171 -14.12 -3.03 0.82
N HIS A 172 -14.40 -1.92 0.09
CA HIS A 172 -15.52 -1.02 0.40
C HIS A 172 -16.86 -1.70 0.10
N GLU A 173 -16.96 -2.42 -1.04
CA GLU A 173 -18.16 -3.19 -1.38
C GLU A 173 -18.43 -4.28 -0.32
N TRP A 174 -17.39 -5.04 0.05
CA TRP A 174 -17.51 -6.02 1.12
C TRP A 174 -17.96 -5.38 2.44
N LEU A 175 -17.38 -4.23 2.82
CA LEU A 175 -17.77 -3.53 4.04
C LEU A 175 -19.22 -3.05 3.98
N ALA A 176 -19.67 -2.53 2.83
CA ALA A 176 -21.06 -2.14 2.63
C ALA A 176 -22.01 -3.31 2.86
N GLN A 177 -21.73 -4.48 2.27
CA GLN A 177 -22.53 -5.69 2.49
C GLN A 177 -22.56 -6.11 3.97
N GLN A 178 -21.42 -6.03 4.67
CA GLN A 178 -21.37 -6.32 6.11
C GLN A 178 -22.20 -5.34 6.94
N MET A 179 -22.19 -4.06 6.58
CA MET A 179 -23.00 -3.04 7.26
C MET A 179 -24.49 -3.26 7.03
N VAL A 180 -24.91 -3.60 5.81
CA VAL A 180 -26.30 -3.98 5.50
C VAL A 180 -26.75 -5.16 6.37
N GLN A 181 -25.96 -6.23 6.45
CA GLN A 181 -26.25 -7.40 7.27
C GLN A 181 -26.37 -7.07 8.76
N LYS A 182 -25.63 -6.07 9.23
CA LYS A 182 -25.67 -5.60 10.63
C LYS A 182 -26.67 -4.47 10.88
N LYS A 183 -27.43 -4.06 9.86
CA LYS A 183 -28.40 -2.96 9.92
C LYS A 183 -27.77 -1.64 10.39
N LEU A 184 -26.51 -1.38 9.99
CA LEU A 184 -25.83 -0.12 10.22
C LEU A 184 -26.14 0.83 9.07
N GLY A 185 -26.62 2.04 9.39
CA GLY A 185 -26.92 3.06 8.39
C GLY A 185 -25.65 3.69 7.81
N PHE A 186 -25.62 3.84 6.49
CA PHE A 186 -24.52 4.51 5.77
C PHE A 186 -25.01 5.07 4.43
N VAL A 187 -24.25 6.02 3.90
CA VAL A 187 -24.40 6.48 2.51
C VAL A 187 -23.09 6.23 1.77
N GLN A 188 -23.16 5.40 0.74
CA GLN A 188 -22.02 5.09 -0.13
C GLN A 188 -22.14 5.84 -1.45
N GLN A 189 -21.04 6.44 -1.88
CA GLN A 189 -20.89 7.04 -3.21
C GLN A 189 -19.66 6.43 -3.87
N HIS A 190 -19.85 5.61 -4.91
CA HIS A 190 -18.80 4.78 -5.50
C HIS A 190 -18.06 3.96 -4.41
N ASN A 191 -16.73 3.98 -4.38
CA ASN A 191 -15.92 3.30 -3.37
C ASN A 191 -15.55 4.22 -2.18
N ALA A 192 -16.53 4.94 -1.62
CA ALA A 192 -16.34 5.74 -0.41
C ALA A 192 -17.65 5.92 0.34
N PHE A 193 -17.57 6.12 1.66
CA PHE A 193 -18.72 6.37 2.51
C PHE A 193 -18.78 7.86 2.88
N THR A 194 -19.85 8.53 2.48
CA THR A 194 -20.10 9.96 2.77
C THR A 194 -20.88 10.17 4.04
N HIS A 195 -21.44 9.10 4.61
CA HIS A 195 -22.08 9.08 5.91
C HIS A 195 -21.97 7.70 6.55
N LEU A 196 -21.80 7.66 7.87
CA LEU A 196 -21.77 6.46 8.69
C LEU A 196 -22.46 6.77 10.04
N ASP A 197 -23.49 6.01 10.41
CA ASP A 197 -24.17 6.16 11.70
C ASP A 197 -23.23 5.79 12.86
N ASP A 198 -22.54 4.68 12.74
CA ASP A 198 -21.55 4.20 13.72
C ASP A 198 -20.22 3.86 13.04
N HIS A 199 -19.32 4.83 13.03
CA HIS A 199 -17.97 4.65 12.44
C HIS A 199 -17.10 3.68 13.22
N VAL A 200 -17.35 3.48 14.53
CA VAL A 200 -16.58 2.53 15.35
C VAL A 200 -16.97 1.10 14.99
N ALA A 201 -18.28 0.84 14.86
CA ALA A 201 -18.77 -0.46 14.39
C ALA A 201 -18.32 -0.73 12.95
N ALA A 202 -18.41 0.26 12.05
CA ALA A 202 -17.92 0.14 10.67
C ALA A 202 -16.43 -0.19 10.62
N GLN A 203 -15.57 0.46 11.44
CA GLN A 203 -14.15 0.14 11.51
C GLN A 203 -13.89 -1.28 12.02
N ARG A 204 -14.63 -1.73 13.04
CA ARG A 204 -14.50 -3.12 13.54
C ARG A 204 -14.87 -4.15 12.47
N LEU A 205 -15.87 -3.86 11.64
CA LEU A 205 -16.21 -4.69 10.49
C LEU A 205 -15.08 -4.66 9.46
N ALA A 206 -14.59 -3.49 9.07
CA ALA A 206 -13.49 -3.35 8.11
C ALA A 206 -12.24 -4.15 8.52
N ASP A 207 -11.92 -4.17 9.82
CA ASP A 207 -10.77 -4.91 10.37
C ASP A 207 -10.92 -6.44 10.28
N ARG A 208 -12.11 -6.95 9.99
CA ARG A 208 -12.36 -8.40 9.82
C ARG A 208 -11.96 -8.89 8.42
N PHE A 209 -11.94 -8.03 7.43
CA PHE A 209 -11.63 -8.40 6.04
C PHE A 209 -10.33 -9.18 5.90
N ALA A 210 -9.24 -8.70 6.53
CA ALA A 210 -7.94 -9.36 6.47
C ALA A 210 -7.91 -10.75 7.15
N LYS A 211 -8.90 -11.05 7.99
CA LYS A 211 -8.96 -12.27 8.81
C LYS A 211 -9.91 -13.33 8.25
N LEU A 212 -10.50 -13.10 7.07
CA LEU A 212 -11.34 -14.09 6.39
C LEU A 212 -10.51 -15.31 5.99
N ASP A 213 -11.16 -16.45 5.86
CA ASP A 213 -10.55 -17.65 5.31
C ASP A 213 -10.42 -17.52 3.78
N TRP A 214 -9.46 -16.69 3.38
CA TRP A 214 -9.22 -16.38 1.97
C TRP A 214 -8.90 -17.60 1.12
N PRO A 215 -8.07 -18.57 1.55
CA PRO A 215 -7.81 -19.77 0.76
C PRO A 215 -9.11 -20.49 0.37
N ARG A 216 -10.00 -20.72 1.34
CA ARG A 216 -11.27 -21.40 1.10
C ARG A 216 -12.19 -20.59 0.17
N ILE A 217 -12.26 -19.28 0.34
CA ILE A 217 -13.08 -18.38 -0.49
C ILE A 217 -12.56 -18.39 -1.93
N LEU A 218 -11.26 -18.25 -2.12
CA LEU A 218 -10.61 -18.19 -3.42
C LEU A 218 -10.69 -19.53 -4.16
N ASP A 219 -10.51 -20.65 -3.46
CA ASP A 219 -10.65 -21.98 -4.02
C ASP A 219 -12.07 -22.26 -4.53
N ARG A 220 -13.08 -21.78 -3.80
CA ARG A 220 -14.48 -21.88 -4.24
C ARG A 220 -14.68 -21.23 -5.61
N TRP A 221 -14.23 -19.98 -5.77
CA TRP A 221 -14.35 -19.26 -7.05
C TRP A 221 -13.48 -19.88 -8.15
N ALA A 222 -12.25 -20.29 -7.82
CA ALA A 222 -11.37 -20.95 -8.78
C ALA A 222 -12.00 -22.22 -9.36
N ARG A 223 -12.58 -23.08 -8.51
CA ARG A 223 -13.24 -24.33 -8.93
C ARG A 223 -14.54 -24.11 -9.70
N GLN A 224 -15.19 -22.96 -9.53
CA GLN A 224 -16.36 -22.60 -10.33
C GLN A 224 -15.99 -22.23 -11.76
N VAL A 225 -14.93 -21.42 -11.94
CA VAL A 225 -14.53 -20.91 -13.27
C VAL A 225 -13.63 -21.88 -14.04
N ASN A 226 -12.92 -22.78 -13.33
CA ASN A 226 -11.98 -23.72 -13.94
C ASN A 226 -12.35 -25.19 -13.60
N PRO A 227 -13.14 -25.86 -14.45
CA PRO A 227 -13.52 -27.25 -14.24
C PRO A 227 -12.34 -28.23 -14.24
N LEU A 228 -11.21 -27.88 -14.88
CA LEU A 228 -10.02 -28.73 -14.90
C LEU A 228 -9.47 -28.98 -13.49
N LEU A 229 -9.70 -28.08 -12.53
CA LEU A 229 -9.28 -28.25 -11.14
C LEU A 229 -9.98 -29.39 -10.39
N ARG A 230 -11.11 -29.88 -10.92
CA ARG A 230 -11.86 -31.00 -10.33
C ARG A 230 -11.63 -32.32 -11.06
N GLU A 231 -11.05 -32.25 -12.24
CA GLU A 231 -10.90 -33.42 -13.12
C GLU A 231 -9.43 -33.73 -13.37
N LEU A 232 -8.81 -32.96 -14.27
CA LEU A 232 -7.44 -33.18 -14.72
C LEU A 232 -6.39 -32.79 -13.66
N LEU A 233 -6.69 -31.78 -12.87
CA LEU A 233 -5.76 -31.17 -11.89
C LEU A 233 -6.23 -31.46 -10.46
N ASP A 234 -7.05 -32.47 -10.26
CA ASP A 234 -7.39 -32.92 -8.91
C ASP A 234 -6.12 -33.42 -8.20
N GLY A 235 -5.93 -32.94 -6.97
CA GLY A 235 -4.66 -33.14 -6.23
C GLY A 235 -3.58 -32.08 -6.49
N TYR A 236 -3.76 -31.13 -7.42
CA TYR A 236 -2.89 -29.97 -7.59
C TYR A 236 -3.49 -28.74 -6.91
N PRO A 237 -3.04 -28.37 -5.68
CA PRO A 237 -3.58 -27.22 -4.96
C PRO A 237 -3.23 -25.92 -5.67
N VAL A 238 -4.12 -24.96 -5.59
CA VAL A 238 -3.86 -23.58 -6.03
C VAL A 238 -3.14 -22.84 -4.91
N HIS A 239 -1.94 -22.34 -5.17
CA HIS A 239 -1.18 -21.52 -4.25
C HIS A 239 -1.57 -20.06 -4.43
N TRP A 240 -2.21 -19.50 -3.41
CA TRP A 240 -2.69 -18.12 -3.46
C TRP A 240 -1.69 -17.13 -2.90
N VAL A 241 -1.51 -16.03 -3.63
CA VAL A 241 -0.69 -14.89 -3.22
C VAL A 241 -1.49 -13.59 -3.34
N VAL A 242 -1.12 -12.60 -2.54
CA VAL A 242 -1.61 -11.22 -2.69
C VAL A 242 -0.76 -10.54 -3.75
N ASP A 243 -1.30 -10.34 -4.95
CA ASP A 243 -0.57 -9.72 -6.06
C ASP A 243 -0.52 -8.20 -5.91
N GLN A 244 -1.64 -7.61 -5.47
CA GLN A 244 -1.74 -6.19 -5.14
C GLN A 244 -2.72 -6.00 -3.97
N ALA A 245 -2.40 -5.10 -3.05
CA ALA A 245 -3.32 -4.64 -2.03
C ALA A 245 -3.30 -3.11 -1.95
N GLU A 246 -4.47 -2.49 -2.04
CA GLU A 246 -4.69 -1.06 -1.82
C GLU A 246 -5.46 -0.89 -0.51
N TYR A 247 -4.93 -0.10 0.41
CA TYR A 247 -5.54 0.16 1.71
C TYR A 247 -5.70 1.66 1.92
N ALA A 248 -6.94 2.09 2.02
CA ALA A 248 -7.32 3.49 2.13
C ALA A 248 -7.57 3.90 3.59
N THR A 249 -7.25 5.14 3.90
CA THR A 249 -7.70 5.86 5.09
C THR A 249 -8.46 7.08 4.61
N ASP A 250 -9.77 7.08 4.82
CA ASP A 250 -10.70 8.14 4.44
C ASP A 250 -10.99 9.04 5.63
N LEU A 251 -10.75 10.34 5.47
CA LEU A 251 -11.11 11.36 6.44
C LEU A 251 -12.28 12.16 5.86
N LEU A 252 -13.46 11.98 6.45
CA LEU A 252 -14.68 12.69 6.05
C LEU A 252 -14.70 14.06 6.70
N PHE A 253 -14.82 15.11 5.91
CA PHE A 253 -14.88 16.50 6.38
C PHE A 253 -16.34 16.98 6.53
N LYS A 254 -16.55 17.95 7.42
CA LYS A 254 -17.87 18.55 7.67
C LYS A 254 -18.44 19.30 6.46
N SER A 255 -17.58 19.83 5.61
CA SER A 255 -18.01 20.55 4.40
C SER A 255 -16.92 20.51 3.31
N ARG A 256 -17.39 20.68 2.07
CA ARG A 256 -16.49 20.80 0.90
C ARG A 256 -15.55 22.00 1.00
N ALA A 257 -16.04 23.12 1.51
CA ALA A 257 -15.23 24.34 1.67
C ALA A 257 -14.07 24.11 2.64
N ALA A 258 -14.32 23.42 3.77
CA ALA A 258 -13.28 23.10 4.75
C ALA A 258 -12.16 22.23 4.15
N LEU A 259 -12.53 21.21 3.36
CA LEU A 259 -11.53 20.37 2.69
C LEU A 259 -10.82 21.12 1.57
N ALA A 260 -11.51 21.90 0.74
CA ALA A 260 -10.92 22.56 -0.44
C ALA A 260 -9.78 23.51 -0.06
N VAL A 261 -9.96 24.31 1.00
CA VAL A 261 -8.92 25.22 1.49
C VAL A 261 -7.73 24.44 2.04
N LEU A 262 -8.00 23.45 2.89
CA LEU A 262 -6.95 22.64 3.50
C LEU A 262 -6.22 21.80 2.45
N TYR A 263 -6.93 21.17 1.52
CA TYR A 263 -6.36 20.27 0.52
C TYR A 263 -5.33 20.96 -0.37
N ARG A 264 -5.61 22.20 -0.79
CA ARG A 264 -4.68 23.00 -1.57
C ARG A 264 -3.36 23.23 -0.81
N ALA A 265 -3.45 23.57 0.46
CA ALA A 265 -2.26 23.74 1.31
C ALA A 265 -1.50 22.42 1.55
N LEU A 266 -2.22 21.29 1.67
CA LEU A 266 -1.61 19.97 1.80
C LEU A 266 -0.83 19.58 0.54
N LEU A 267 -1.39 19.82 -0.65
CA LEU A 267 -0.73 19.56 -1.93
C LEU A 267 0.54 20.40 -2.08
N ASP A 268 0.44 21.72 -1.86
CA ASP A 268 1.59 22.62 -1.94
C ASP A 268 2.71 22.18 -1.00
N TYR A 269 2.37 21.87 0.25
CA TYR A 269 3.34 21.39 1.23
C TYR A 269 3.97 20.05 0.81
N ALA A 270 3.19 19.07 0.38
CA ALA A 270 3.70 17.76 0.00
C ALA A 270 4.64 17.83 -1.22
N VAL A 271 4.28 18.65 -2.24
CA VAL A 271 5.11 18.82 -3.44
C VAL A 271 6.43 19.53 -3.13
N ARG A 272 6.40 20.58 -2.32
CA ARG A 272 7.58 21.41 -2.07
C ARG A 272 8.51 20.87 -1.00
N THR A 273 7.99 20.07 -0.06
CA THR A 273 8.72 19.74 1.17
C THR A 273 9.21 18.31 1.24
N PHE A 274 8.42 17.36 0.74
CA PHE A 274 8.79 15.96 0.87
C PHE A 274 9.93 15.57 -0.07
N THR A 275 11.00 15.09 0.54
CA THR A 275 12.17 14.55 -0.15
C THR A 275 12.01 13.04 -0.41
N PRO A 276 12.83 12.43 -1.28
CA PRO A 276 12.86 10.97 -1.43
C PRO A 276 13.03 10.20 -0.11
N LYS A 277 13.79 10.74 0.84
CA LYS A 277 13.99 10.14 2.16
C LYS A 277 12.72 10.16 3.02
N ASP A 278 11.94 11.23 2.92
CA ASP A 278 10.66 11.33 3.62
C ASP A 278 9.69 10.29 3.06
N ILE A 279 9.61 10.15 1.72
CA ILE A 279 8.75 9.17 1.05
C ILE A 279 9.12 7.73 1.47
N LEU A 280 10.42 7.40 1.51
CA LEU A 280 10.88 6.11 2.02
C LEU A 280 10.49 5.92 3.48
N GLY A 281 10.65 6.95 4.31
CA GLY A 281 10.25 6.95 5.72
C GLY A 281 8.75 6.71 5.91
N PHE A 282 7.89 7.32 5.08
CA PHE A 282 6.43 7.07 5.10
C PHE A 282 6.12 5.61 4.79
N LEU A 283 6.82 5.02 3.82
CA LEU A 283 6.68 3.61 3.45
C LEU A 283 7.48 2.66 4.38
N GLY A 284 7.99 3.18 5.51
CA GLY A 284 8.63 2.36 6.54
C GLY A 284 10.06 1.93 6.22
N ARG A 285 10.67 2.50 5.19
CA ARG A 285 12.02 2.19 4.75
C ARG A 285 13.00 3.31 5.06
N LYS A 286 14.25 2.96 5.34
CA LYS A 286 15.35 3.90 5.48
C LYS A 286 16.14 3.94 4.16
N TRP A 287 16.59 5.13 3.75
CA TRP A 287 17.58 5.28 2.69
C TRP A 287 18.92 4.70 3.17
N ASP A 288 19.41 3.68 2.49
CA ASP A 288 20.74 3.11 2.71
C ASP A 288 21.41 2.78 1.35
N ARG A 289 22.70 2.40 1.38
CA ARG A 289 23.46 2.07 0.17
C ARG A 289 22.93 0.84 -0.58
N ARG A 290 22.05 0.05 0.02
CA ARG A 290 21.44 -1.14 -0.58
C ARG A 290 20.10 -0.82 -1.26
N PHE A 291 19.65 0.42 -1.18
CA PHE A 291 18.45 0.82 -1.89
C PHE A 291 18.82 1.14 -3.34
N ASP A 292 18.44 0.24 -4.23
CA ASP A 292 18.72 0.25 -5.68
C ASP A 292 17.53 0.73 -6.53
N GLY A 293 16.51 1.29 -5.90
CA GLY A 293 15.26 1.66 -6.56
C GLY A 293 15.08 3.16 -6.72
N GLU A 294 14.09 3.50 -7.51
CA GLU A 294 13.68 4.88 -7.74
C GLU A 294 12.57 5.31 -6.77
N VAL A 295 12.61 6.59 -6.40
CA VAL A 295 11.58 7.27 -5.62
C VAL A 295 11.09 8.46 -6.44
N HIS A 296 9.81 8.46 -6.78
CA HIS A 296 9.19 9.51 -7.59
C HIS A 296 7.98 10.11 -6.89
N THR A 297 7.74 11.38 -7.17
CA THR A 297 6.47 12.05 -6.86
C THR A 297 5.82 12.46 -8.17
N HIS A 298 4.60 12.00 -8.39
CA HIS A 298 3.77 12.37 -9.52
C HIS A 298 2.62 13.23 -9.04
N PHE A 299 2.33 14.25 -9.82
CA PHE A 299 1.18 15.11 -9.64
C PHE A 299 0.26 14.92 -10.84
N GLU A 300 -1.00 14.54 -10.60
CA GLU A 300 -1.98 14.28 -11.65
C GLU A 300 -3.19 15.18 -11.44
N ASP A 301 -3.49 16.02 -12.42
CA ASP A 301 -4.55 17.05 -12.35
C ASP A 301 -5.85 16.62 -13.06
N GLU A 302 -5.81 15.64 -13.95
CA GLU A 302 -6.90 15.38 -14.90
C GLU A 302 -7.76 14.13 -14.59
N ARG A 303 -7.57 13.46 -13.47
CA ARG A 303 -8.36 12.25 -13.20
C ARG A 303 -9.38 12.45 -12.07
N TRP A 304 -10.67 12.43 -12.45
CA TRP A 304 -11.80 12.21 -11.52
C TRP A 304 -11.74 13.03 -10.21
N PHE A 305 -12.43 14.16 -10.16
CA PHE A 305 -12.70 14.92 -8.93
C PHE A 305 -11.52 15.66 -8.27
N GLY A 306 -10.49 16.08 -8.99
CA GLY A 306 -9.45 16.93 -8.45
C GLY A 306 -8.04 16.36 -8.56
N THR A 307 -7.10 17.11 -8.04
CA THR A 307 -5.68 16.81 -8.12
C THR A 307 -5.29 15.66 -7.21
N ARG A 308 -4.44 14.77 -7.70
CA ARG A 308 -3.88 13.66 -6.94
C ARG A 308 -2.36 13.76 -6.88
N ILE A 309 -1.80 13.61 -5.68
CA ILE A 309 -0.37 13.37 -5.51
C ILE A 309 -0.10 11.89 -5.27
N LYS A 310 0.93 11.36 -5.88
CA LYS A 310 1.32 9.96 -5.83
C LYS A 310 2.82 9.86 -5.62
N HIS A 311 3.22 9.30 -4.49
CA HIS A 311 4.59 8.98 -4.17
C HIS A 311 4.85 7.51 -4.48
N ARG A 312 5.91 7.24 -5.24
CA ARG A 312 6.29 5.89 -5.65
C ARG A 312 7.62 5.50 -5.03
N MET A 313 7.69 4.29 -4.48
CA MET A 313 8.91 3.60 -4.08
C MET A 313 8.95 2.27 -4.84
N LYS A 314 9.80 2.18 -5.87
CA LYS A 314 9.82 1.02 -6.80
C LYS A 314 8.42 0.77 -7.37
N THR A 315 7.79 -0.35 -7.02
CA THR A 315 6.42 -0.71 -7.45
C THR A 315 5.34 -0.38 -6.43
N ASN A 316 5.71 0.07 -5.22
CA ASN A 316 4.76 0.42 -4.16
C ASN A 316 4.47 1.91 -4.18
N TRP A 317 3.26 2.30 -3.78
CA TRP A 317 2.81 3.67 -3.87
C TRP A 317 2.12 4.13 -2.60
N LEU A 318 2.17 5.45 -2.36
CA LEU A 318 1.35 6.16 -1.40
C LEU A 318 0.70 7.33 -2.15
N LYS A 319 -0.62 7.40 -2.11
CA LYS A 319 -1.42 8.38 -2.82
C LYS A 319 -2.18 9.26 -1.82
N MET A 320 -2.37 10.54 -2.16
CA MET A 320 -3.30 11.43 -1.46
C MET A 320 -4.17 12.13 -2.50
N TYR A 321 -5.46 12.12 -2.31
CA TYR A 321 -6.42 12.79 -3.19
C TYR A 321 -7.73 13.10 -2.49
N ASP A 322 -8.41 14.10 -3.04
CA ASP A 322 -9.75 14.49 -2.67
C ASP A 322 -10.77 13.63 -3.41
N LYS A 323 -11.79 13.14 -2.70
CA LYS A 323 -12.96 12.49 -3.29
C LYS A 323 -14.21 13.30 -3.01
N PHE A 324 -14.88 13.69 -4.08
CA PHE A 324 -16.15 14.43 -4.07
C PHE A 324 -16.09 15.80 -3.39
N GLY A 325 -14.88 16.35 -3.18
CA GLY A 325 -14.68 17.57 -2.41
C GLY A 325 -14.94 17.41 -0.89
N LEU A 326 -15.17 16.20 -0.41
CA LEU A 326 -15.63 15.94 0.96
C LEU A 326 -14.73 14.98 1.75
N ILE A 327 -14.02 14.09 1.07
CA ILE A 327 -13.20 13.06 1.70
C ILE A 327 -11.74 13.25 1.29
N LEU A 328 -10.85 13.43 2.26
CA LEU A 328 -9.41 13.30 2.05
C LEU A 328 -9.04 11.83 2.18
N ARG A 329 -8.63 11.22 1.07
CA ARG A 329 -8.13 9.84 1.05
C ARG A 329 -6.62 9.80 1.00
N VAL A 330 -6.02 9.07 1.92
CA VAL A 330 -4.63 8.61 1.86
C VAL A 330 -4.62 7.11 1.68
N GLU A 331 -3.91 6.63 0.65
CA GLU A 331 -3.98 5.25 0.23
C GLU A 331 -2.58 4.69 -0.05
N THR A 332 -2.26 3.59 0.60
CA THR A 332 -1.03 2.82 0.35
C THR A 332 -1.34 1.64 -0.56
N VAL A 333 -0.56 1.50 -1.64
CA VAL A 333 -0.61 0.37 -2.58
C VAL A 333 0.65 -0.47 -2.43
N ILE A 334 0.46 -1.74 -2.09
CA ILE A 334 1.54 -2.71 -1.92
C ILE A 334 1.48 -3.73 -3.06
N ASN A 335 2.43 -3.62 -4.00
CA ASN A 335 2.66 -4.58 -5.09
C ASN A 335 3.84 -5.51 -4.78
N ASN A 336 4.86 -4.98 -4.09
CA ASN A 336 6.01 -5.76 -3.64
C ASN A 336 6.14 -5.70 -2.11
N PRO A 337 5.63 -6.70 -1.39
CA PRO A 337 5.68 -6.73 0.07
C PRO A 337 7.09 -6.91 0.63
N LYS A 338 8.06 -7.43 -0.13
CA LYS A 338 9.44 -7.63 0.34
C LYS A 338 10.13 -6.33 0.76
N GLU A 339 9.63 -5.18 0.32
CA GLU A 339 10.13 -3.86 0.73
C GLU A 339 9.67 -3.46 2.14
N PHE A 340 8.69 -4.17 2.73
CA PHE A 340 8.16 -3.93 4.07
C PHE A 340 8.66 -5.03 5.03
N TRP A 341 9.03 -4.62 6.24
CA TRP A 341 9.56 -5.52 7.25
C TRP A 341 8.56 -5.68 8.40
N VAL A 342 8.24 -6.93 8.71
CA VAL A 342 7.31 -7.31 9.79
C VAL A 342 8.00 -8.18 10.83
N TYR A 343 7.55 -8.09 12.08
CA TYR A 343 8.05 -8.95 13.15
C TYR A 343 7.31 -10.28 13.12
N ARG A 344 7.98 -11.33 12.63
CA ARG A 344 7.40 -12.66 12.45
C ARG A 344 8.37 -13.79 12.74
N THR A 345 7.85 -15.00 12.84
CA THR A 345 8.67 -16.21 12.85
C THR A 345 9.09 -16.54 11.41
N GLN A 346 10.37 -16.78 11.22
CA GLN A 346 10.95 -17.29 9.98
C GLN A 346 11.34 -18.76 10.20
N PHE A 347 10.84 -19.63 9.32
CA PHE A 347 11.26 -21.04 9.27
C PHE A 347 12.43 -21.17 8.29
N HIS A 348 13.49 -21.86 8.68
CA HIS A 348 14.68 -22.08 7.88
C HIS A 348 14.65 -23.47 7.24
N ARG A 349 15.46 -23.67 6.20
CA ARG A 349 15.51 -24.94 5.46
C ARG A 349 16.05 -26.10 6.29
N ASP A 350 16.81 -25.83 7.34
CA ASP A 350 17.36 -26.79 8.31
C ASP A 350 16.34 -27.23 9.39
N GLY A 351 15.07 -26.82 9.26
CA GLY A 351 14.01 -27.11 10.22
C GLY A 351 13.99 -26.20 11.44
N THR A 352 14.98 -25.31 11.61
CA THR A 352 14.98 -24.35 12.71
C THR A 352 14.06 -23.18 12.44
N SER A 353 13.69 -22.43 13.48
CA SER A 353 12.94 -21.20 13.34
C SER A 353 13.56 -20.07 14.15
N SER A 354 13.43 -18.85 13.68
CA SER A 354 13.86 -17.65 14.39
C SER A 354 12.78 -16.57 14.33
N ARG A 355 12.69 -15.77 15.39
CA ARG A 355 11.71 -14.69 15.50
C ARG A 355 12.39 -13.34 15.43
N GLY A 356 11.96 -12.50 14.47
CA GLY A 356 12.60 -11.22 14.23
C GLY A 356 11.89 -10.41 13.15
N TYR A 357 12.54 -9.31 12.74
CA TYR A 357 12.08 -8.51 11.60
C TYR A 357 12.56 -9.13 10.29
N TYR A 358 11.62 -9.56 9.48
CA TYR A 358 11.85 -10.15 8.16
C TYR A 358 11.00 -9.47 7.09
N PRO A 359 11.41 -9.52 5.82
CA PRO A 359 10.58 -9.04 4.73
C PRO A 359 9.19 -9.71 4.75
N MET A 360 8.15 -8.92 4.50
CA MET A 360 6.79 -9.42 4.39
C MET A 360 6.65 -10.36 3.18
N THR A 361 5.82 -11.38 3.30
CA THR A 361 5.60 -12.38 2.24
C THR A 361 4.38 -12.04 1.37
N LYS A 362 4.38 -12.54 0.14
CA LYS A 362 3.19 -12.46 -0.75
C LYS A 362 2.05 -13.40 -0.34
N CYS A 363 2.18 -14.19 0.68
CA CYS A 363 1.19 -15.16 1.10
C CYS A 363 -0.14 -14.49 1.49
N VAL A 364 -1.25 -15.12 1.15
CA VAL A 364 -2.60 -14.67 1.54
C VAL A 364 -2.75 -14.62 3.06
N ALA A 365 -2.12 -15.54 3.80
CA ALA A 365 -2.10 -15.53 5.26
C ALA A 365 -1.47 -14.26 5.86
N SER A 366 -0.66 -13.53 5.09
CA SER A 366 -0.05 -12.27 5.51
C SER A 366 -0.96 -11.04 5.32
N LEU A 367 -2.22 -11.18 4.93
CA LEU A 367 -3.09 -10.03 4.61
C LEU A 367 -3.27 -9.09 5.82
N VAL A 368 -3.19 -9.62 7.05
CA VAL A 368 -3.17 -8.80 8.27
C VAL A 368 -1.92 -7.91 8.33
N ASP A 369 -0.76 -8.44 7.94
CA ASP A 369 0.48 -7.65 7.86
C ASP A 369 0.37 -6.53 6.82
N TYR A 370 -0.26 -6.80 5.66
CA TYR A 370 -0.56 -5.78 4.64
C TYR A 370 -1.41 -4.65 5.21
N GLN A 371 -2.48 -4.98 5.94
CA GLN A 371 -3.35 -4.00 6.60
C GLN A 371 -2.55 -3.14 7.59
N GLU A 372 -1.76 -3.76 8.46
CA GLU A 372 -0.99 -3.07 9.49
C GLU A 372 0.08 -2.15 8.90
N GLN A 373 0.82 -2.64 7.89
CA GLN A 373 1.85 -1.86 7.23
C GLN A 373 1.25 -0.68 6.46
N ALA A 374 0.19 -0.90 5.68
CA ALA A 374 -0.46 0.15 4.92
C ALA A 374 -1.08 1.23 5.84
N LEU A 375 -1.76 0.82 6.92
CA LEU A 375 -2.29 1.74 7.92
C LEU A 375 -1.18 2.57 8.58
N ALA A 376 -0.04 1.94 8.91
CA ALA A 376 1.11 2.65 9.47
C ALA A 376 1.73 3.63 8.46
N CYS A 377 1.76 3.29 7.15
CA CYS A 377 2.22 4.19 6.09
C CYS A 377 1.30 5.41 5.98
N ASN A 378 -0.01 5.19 5.89
CA ASN A 378 -1.01 6.26 5.83
C ASN A 378 -0.91 7.19 7.06
N GLY A 379 -0.76 6.62 8.25
CA GLY A 379 -0.60 7.37 9.50
C GLY A 379 0.66 8.24 9.51
N ARG A 380 1.82 7.70 9.11
CA ARG A 380 3.09 8.47 9.03
C ARG A 380 3.00 9.64 8.05
N TYR A 381 2.33 9.42 6.92
CA TYR A 381 2.12 10.46 5.92
C TYR A 381 1.20 11.57 6.45
N LEU A 382 0.06 11.21 7.03
CA LEU A 382 -0.86 12.15 7.67
C LEU A 382 -0.17 12.93 8.79
N ASP A 383 0.63 12.28 9.62
CA ASP A 383 1.39 12.93 10.68
C ASP A 383 2.42 13.93 10.15
N ALA A 384 3.02 13.67 9.01
CA ALA A 384 3.92 14.61 8.35
C ALA A 384 3.17 15.83 7.79
N LEU A 385 1.94 15.64 7.32
CA LEU A 385 1.07 16.72 6.84
C LEU A 385 0.44 17.56 7.97
N ALA A 386 0.49 17.08 9.21
CA ALA A 386 -0.13 17.78 10.33
C ALA A 386 0.47 19.18 10.65
N VAL A 387 1.60 19.54 10.05
CA VAL A 387 2.21 20.87 10.20
C VAL A 387 1.53 21.94 9.34
N VAL A 388 0.73 21.55 8.36
CA VAL A 388 0.06 22.48 7.44
C VAL A 388 -1.05 23.25 8.16
N ASN A 389 -1.18 24.55 7.84
CA ASN A 389 -2.21 25.44 8.38
C ASN A 389 -2.34 25.37 9.91
N ASP A 390 -1.20 25.45 10.60
CA ASP A 390 -1.23 25.63 12.04
C ASP A 390 -1.68 27.04 12.39
N PRO A 391 -2.86 27.23 12.99
CA PRO A 391 -3.36 28.53 13.37
C PRO A 391 -2.65 29.11 14.60
N THR A 392 -1.76 28.34 15.25
CA THR A 392 -1.06 28.81 16.45
C THR A 392 -0.12 29.92 16.05
N PRO A 393 -0.19 31.08 16.71
CA PRO A 393 0.76 32.17 16.45
C PRO A 393 2.20 31.66 16.61
N ALA A 394 2.98 31.74 15.56
CA ALA A 394 4.37 31.25 15.55
C ALA A 394 5.23 31.85 16.66
N TYR A 395 4.90 33.07 17.10
CA TYR A 395 5.71 33.84 18.05
C TYR A 395 5.80 33.23 19.46
N PRO A 396 4.70 32.88 20.18
CA PRO A 396 4.81 32.29 21.52
C PRO A 396 5.51 30.93 21.51
N GLU A 397 5.37 30.17 20.46
CA GLU A 397 5.99 28.84 20.33
C GLU A 397 7.47 28.97 19.96
N LEU A 398 7.83 29.86 19.04
CA LEU A 398 9.20 30.13 18.67
C LEU A 398 9.97 30.74 19.87
N ARG A 399 9.31 31.54 20.71
CA ARG A 399 9.87 32.04 21.94
C ARG A 399 10.33 30.93 22.88
N GLN A 400 9.53 29.88 23.05
CA GLN A 400 9.91 28.68 23.82
C GLN A 400 11.12 27.93 23.25
N LEU A 401 11.35 28.03 21.94
CA LEU A 401 12.55 27.49 21.29
C LEU A 401 13.79 28.34 21.56
N THR A 402 13.62 29.69 21.58
CA THR A 402 14.72 30.65 21.68
C THR A 402 15.18 30.94 23.10
N GLU A 403 14.29 30.81 24.08
CA GLU A 403 14.62 31.12 25.48
C GLU A 403 15.53 30.06 26.11
N PRO A 404 16.47 30.48 27.00
CA PRO A 404 17.21 29.55 27.83
C PRO A 404 16.27 28.75 28.73
N LYS A 405 16.57 27.47 28.97
CA LYS A 405 15.82 26.62 29.89
C LYS A 405 16.72 26.08 30.99
N VAL A 406 16.27 26.26 32.22
CA VAL A 406 16.98 25.75 33.41
C VAL A 406 16.36 24.39 33.79
N LEU A 407 17.19 23.37 33.98
CA LEU A 407 16.83 22.09 34.52
C LEU A 407 17.90 21.61 35.51
N GLU A 408 17.49 21.24 36.71
CA GLU A 408 18.39 20.78 37.77
C GLU A 408 19.59 21.73 38.00
N GLY A 409 19.32 23.03 38.08
CA GLY A 409 20.34 24.07 38.31
C GLY A 409 21.25 24.35 37.10
N ARG A 410 21.09 23.65 35.96
CA ARG A 410 21.88 23.85 34.73
C ARG A 410 21.10 24.63 33.71
N SER A 411 21.69 25.69 33.17
CA SER A 411 21.10 26.45 32.06
C SER A 411 21.46 25.85 30.71
N PHE A 412 20.47 25.72 29.85
CA PHE A 412 20.60 25.26 28.48
C PHE A 412 20.20 26.39 27.53
N ALA A 413 21.14 26.88 26.75
CA ALA A 413 20.91 27.95 25.78
C ALA A 413 19.78 27.61 24.79
N GLY A 414 18.98 28.59 24.40
CA GLY A 414 17.95 28.46 23.36
C GLY A 414 18.53 28.17 21.96
N PHE A 415 17.65 27.95 21.02
CA PHE A 415 17.98 27.84 19.61
C PHE A 415 17.48 29.05 18.86
N ASN A 416 18.23 29.51 17.87
CA ASN A 416 17.83 30.64 17.03
C ASN A 416 17.28 30.09 15.69
N PRO A 417 15.96 30.22 15.38
CA PRO A 417 15.37 29.73 14.14
C PRO A 417 15.88 30.47 12.88
N ALA A 418 16.52 31.64 13.02
CA ALA A 418 17.16 32.35 11.93
C ALA A 418 18.65 31.98 11.74
N ARG A 419 19.24 31.23 12.67
CA ARG A 419 20.66 30.85 12.59
C ARG A 419 20.83 29.59 11.76
N ARG A 420 21.66 29.66 10.72
CA ARG A 420 21.90 28.58 9.75
C ARG A 420 22.29 27.26 10.42
N GLU A 421 23.14 27.29 11.45
CA GLU A 421 23.58 26.07 12.17
C GLU A 421 22.45 25.41 12.94
N ASP A 422 21.58 26.17 13.59
CA ASP A 422 20.44 25.62 14.32
C ASP A 422 19.39 25.02 13.34
N VAL A 423 19.16 25.71 12.20
CA VAL A 423 18.27 25.19 11.16
C VAL A 423 18.85 23.93 10.48
N ARG A 424 20.17 23.83 10.31
CA ARG A 424 20.81 22.58 9.85
C ARG A 424 20.58 21.44 10.84
N LEU A 425 20.68 21.71 12.14
CA LEU A 425 20.34 20.73 13.16
C LEU A 425 18.87 20.30 13.07
N PHE A 426 17.93 21.24 12.92
CA PHE A 426 16.51 20.94 12.82
C PHE A 426 16.21 20.07 11.60
N ARG A 427 16.78 20.41 10.44
CA ARG A 427 16.67 19.59 9.21
C ARG A 427 17.27 18.20 9.40
N ALA A 428 18.44 18.09 10.05
CA ALA A 428 19.07 16.81 10.30
C ALA A 428 18.22 15.91 11.21
N VAL A 429 17.61 16.50 12.26
CA VAL A 429 16.76 15.77 13.21
C VAL A 429 15.41 15.38 12.60
N LEU A 430 14.85 16.24 11.75
CA LEU A 430 13.57 16.02 11.05
C LEU A 430 13.70 15.14 9.81
N ASN A 431 14.89 14.67 9.46
CA ASN A 431 15.10 13.85 8.26
C ASN A 431 14.15 12.65 8.23
N GLY A 432 13.57 12.38 7.07
CA GLY A 432 12.63 11.27 6.83
C GLY A 432 13.14 9.89 7.22
N ASP A 433 14.45 9.65 7.13
CA ASP A 433 15.09 8.41 7.59
C ASP A 433 14.83 8.09 9.08
N HIS A 434 14.46 9.13 9.85
CA HIS A 434 14.25 9.00 11.30
C HIS A 434 12.80 8.68 11.68
N ILE A 435 11.88 8.75 10.72
CA ILE A 435 10.44 8.61 10.96
C ILE A 435 10.10 7.21 11.51
N ALA A 436 10.64 6.16 10.89
CA ALA A 436 10.26 4.79 11.22
C ALA A 436 10.97 4.23 12.46
N ARG A 437 12.28 4.50 12.62
CA ARG A 437 13.13 3.83 13.62
C ARG A 437 13.89 4.77 14.56
N GLY A 438 13.64 6.06 14.46
CA GLY A 438 14.43 7.07 15.17
C GLY A 438 15.88 7.14 14.69
N PHE A 439 16.71 7.92 15.36
CA PHE A 439 18.08 8.23 14.96
C PHE A 439 19.08 8.06 16.11
N ARG A 440 20.34 7.92 15.77
CA ARG A 440 21.49 7.89 16.68
C ARG A 440 22.32 9.16 16.54
N ASN A 441 23.24 9.39 17.44
CA ASN A 441 24.22 10.49 17.37
C ASN A 441 24.94 10.55 16.01
N GLY A 442 25.36 9.40 15.49
CA GLY A 442 26.05 9.31 14.20
C GLY A 442 25.20 9.78 13.01
N ASP A 443 23.88 9.56 13.08
CA ASP A 443 22.96 9.97 12.00
C ASP A 443 22.83 11.50 11.90
N ILE A 444 23.04 12.22 13.02
CA ILE A 444 23.02 13.69 13.08
C ILE A 444 24.40 14.28 12.82
N ARG A 445 25.47 13.58 13.22
CA ARG A 445 26.85 14.06 13.10
C ARG A 445 27.24 14.31 11.64
N GLY A 446 26.94 13.37 10.74
CA GLY A 446 27.27 13.48 9.33
C GLY A 446 26.73 14.75 8.66
N PRO A 447 25.42 15.03 8.75
CA PRO A 447 24.82 16.26 8.21
C PRO A 447 25.38 17.56 8.81
N LEU A 448 25.82 17.56 10.08
CA LEU A 448 26.30 18.79 10.74
C LEU A 448 27.79 19.05 10.53
N PHE A 449 28.61 18.01 10.62
CA PHE A 449 30.08 18.15 10.70
C PHE A 449 30.81 17.43 9.56
N GLY A 450 30.08 16.80 8.63
CA GLY A 450 30.68 15.96 7.59
C GLY A 450 31.22 14.64 8.14
N THR A 451 32.19 14.07 7.43
CA THR A 451 32.90 12.86 7.84
C THR A 451 34.31 13.21 8.33
N PRO A 452 34.53 13.37 9.64
CA PRO A 452 35.84 13.69 10.18
C PRO A 452 36.86 12.60 9.84
N LYS A 453 38.06 13.00 9.42
CA LYS A 453 39.14 12.06 9.05
C LYS A 453 39.89 11.56 10.30
N ALA A 454 40.06 12.42 11.30
CA ALA A 454 40.79 12.09 12.52
C ALA A 454 39.89 11.58 13.64
N SER A 455 40.33 10.60 14.42
CA SER A 455 39.63 10.04 15.58
C SER A 455 39.31 11.08 16.66
N SER A 456 40.18 12.07 16.86
CA SER A 456 39.97 13.20 17.79
C SER A 456 38.84 14.12 17.37
N GLU A 457 38.76 14.45 16.07
CA GLU A 457 37.67 15.26 15.48
C GLU A 457 36.33 14.52 15.57
N GLN A 458 36.34 13.21 15.34
CA GLN A 458 35.15 12.38 15.46
C GLN A 458 34.58 12.38 16.87
N ARG A 459 35.45 12.30 17.90
CA ARG A 459 35.05 12.39 19.32
C ARG A 459 34.49 13.78 19.66
N ARG A 460 35.14 14.85 19.19
CA ARG A 460 34.66 16.24 19.39
C ARG A 460 33.29 16.48 18.75
N ALA A 461 33.10 16.04 17.50
CA ALA A 461 31.83 16.14 16.79
C ALA A 461 30.73 15.32 17.47
N SER A 462 31.03 14.11 17.95
CA SER A 462 30.10 13.28 18.70
C SER A 462 29.66 13.93 20.01
N ALA A 463 30.59 14.53 20.76
CA ALA A 463 30.29 15.26 21.99
C ALA A 463 29.45 16.54 21.71
N ALA A 464 29.74 17.25 20.62
CA ALA A 464 28.93 18.39 20.19
C ALA A 464 27.49 18.02 19.88
N VAL A 465 27.28 16.95 19.08
CA VAL A 465 25.94 16.39 18.81
C VAL A 465 25.24 15.96 20.10
N GLY A 466 25.97 15.31 21.01
CA GLY A 466 25.43 14.92 22.33
C GLY A 466 24.87 16.10 23.10
N ARG A 467 25.60 17.22 23.15
CA ARG A 467 25.14 18.49 23.79
C ARG A 467 23.91 19.07 23.10
N LEU A 468 23.87 19.08 21.76
CA LEU A 468 22.72 19.55 20.99
C LEU A 468 21.46 18.68 21.22
N LEU A 469 21.62 17.37 21.24
CA LEU A 469 20.51 16.44 21.54
C LEU A 469 20.01 16.60 22.98
N LYS A 470 20.89 16.84 23.95
CA LYS A 470 20.48 17.14 25.34
C LYS A 470 19.68 18.45 25.40
N ARG A 471 20.11 19.52 24.69
CA ARG A 471 19.36 20.80 24.57
C ARG A 471 17.95 20.59 23.98
N LEU A 472 17.82 19.77 22.93
CA LEU A 472 16.53 19.42 22.34
C LEU A 472 15.69 18.59 23.32
N HIS A 473 16.29 17.65 24.04
CA HIS A 473 15.61 16.76 24.98
C HIS A 473 15.03 17.52 26.17
N VAL A 474 15.80 18.44 26.76
CA VAL A 474 15.36 19.29 27.88
C VAL A 474 14.13 20.13 27.52
N ARG A 475 13.95 20.42 26.22
CA ARG A 475 12.78 21.11 25.67
C ARG A 475 11.67 20.20 25.23
N HIS A 476 11.81 18.90 25.47
CA HIS A 476 10.87 17.86 25.01
C HIS A 476 10.66 17.82 23.48
N LEU A 477 11.66 18.26 22.70
CA LEU A 477 11.62 18.24 21.24
C LEU A 477 12.06 16.87 20.67
N VAL A 478 12.91 16.17 21.41
CA VAL A 478 13.28 14.79 21.15
C VAL A 478 13.16 13.95 22.43
N ALA A 479 12.86 12.68 22.29
CA ALA A 479 12.79 11.72 23.38
C ALA A 479 13.69 10.52 23.10
N LYS A 480 14.28 9.96 24.16
CA LYS A 480 15.02 8.71 24.07
C LYS A 480 14.07 7.53 23.86
N ILE A 481 14.43 6.60 23.01
CA ILE A 481 13.71 5.33 22.88
C ILE A 481 14.25 4.40 23.98
N PRO A 482 13.40 3.93 24.90
CA PRO A 482 13.82 3.08 26.01
C PRO A 482 14.63 1.87 25.54
N ARG A 483 15.64 1.48 26.33
CA ARG A 483 16.53 0.32 26.08
C ARG A 483 17.32 0.38 24.77
N THR A 484 17.43 1.56 24.14
CA THR A 484 18.19 1.77 22.90
C THR A 484 19.12 2.98 22.99
N ARG A 485 20.08 3.08 22.05
CA ARG A 485 20.90 4.29 21.84
C ARG A 485 20.28 5.25 20.82
N ARG A 486 18.93 5.18 20.64
CA ARG A 486 18.20 5.96 19.65
C ARG A 486 17.33 7.04 20.27
N TRP A 487 17.09 8.06 19.48
CA TRP A 487 16.20 9.17 19.78
C TRP A 487 15.06 9.20 18.77
N ARG A 488 13.92 9.74 19.16
CA ARG A 488 12.81 10.06 18.26
C ARG A 488 12.44 11.53 18.43
N VAL A 489 12.00 12.13 17.35
CA VAL A 489 11.39 13.47 17.43
C VAL A 489 10.02 13.33 18.09
N THR A 490 9.75 14.17 19.07
CA THR A 490 8.43 14.23 19.73
C THR A 490 7.44 14.98 18.83
N GLU A 491 6.18 14.93 19.18
CA GLU A 491 5.13 15.72 18.51
C GLU A 491 5.44 17.20 18.54
N ARG A 492 5.67 17.72 19.75
CA ARG A 492 6.11 19.09 19.94
C ARG A 492 7.37 19.43 19.14
N GLY A 493 8.32 18.48 19.06
CA GLY A 493 9.53 18.65 18.28
C GLY A 493 9.28 18.80 16.80
N ARG A 494 8.42 17.98 16.21
CA ARG A 494 8.09 18.11 14.79
C ARG A 494 7.43 19.44 14.49
N HIS A 495 6.50 19.84 15.33
CA HIS A 495 5.77 21.10 15.18
C HIS A 495 6.73 22.30 15.24
N LEU A 496 7.46 22.46 16.33
CA LEU A 496 8.34 23.64 16.53
C LEU A 496 9.53 23.67 15.59
N LEU A 497 10.21 22.53 15.40
CA LEU A 497 11.36 22.47 14.49
C LEU A 497 10.93 22.57 13.02
N GLY A 498 9.77 22.02 12.68
CA GLY A 498 9.17 22.15 11.34
C GLY A 498 8.80 23.59 11.03
N ALA A 499 8.11 24.26 11.95
CA ALA A 499 7.77 25.67 11.82
C ALA A 499 9.02 26.56 11.69
N ALA A 500 10.08 26.31 12.48
CA ALA A 500 11.35 27.04 12.39
C ALA A 500 12.05 26.82 11.03
N VAL A 501 12.05 25.60 10.49
CA VAL A 501 12.61 25.31 9.17
C VAL A 501 11.82 26.01 8.07
N GLU A 502 10.51 26.02 8.17
CA GLU A 502 9.63 26.65 7.19
C GLU A 502 9.75 28.20 7.23
N LEU A 503 9.80 28.78 8.43
CA LEU A 503 10.07 30.22 8.60
C LEU A 503 11.39 30.60 7.93
N TYR A 504 12.45 29.83 8.16
CA TYR A 504 13.75 30.07 7.55
C TYR A 504 13.71 30.01 6.01
N ARG A 505 12.91 29.06 5.45
CA ARG A 505 12.76 28.93 4.00
C ARG A 505 12.01 30.08 3.35
N ARG A 506 10.96 30.60 4.00
CA ARG A 506 10.07 31.64 3.44
C ARG A 506 10.61 33.04 3.63
N SER A 507 11.16 33.33 4.79
CA SER A 507 11.52 34.72 5.16
C SER A 507 12.92 35.10 4.72
N TRP A 508 13.88 34.16 4.73
CA TRP A 508 15.27 34.51 4.50
C TRP A 508 15.65 34.80 3.04
N PRO A 509 15.14 34.06 2.03
CA PRO A 509 15.38 34.40 0.62
C PRO A 509 14.76 35.74 0.20
N GLN A 510 13.64 36.13 0.81
CA GLN A 510 12.97 37.42 0.53
C GLN A 510 13.62 38.59 1.23
N LEU A 511 14.31 38.39 2.34
CA LEU A 511 15.05 39.41 3.07
C LEU A 511 16.49 39.57 2.57
N ALA A 512 17.00 38.61 1.80
CA ALA A 512 18.36 38.60 1.23
C ALA A 512 18.39 39.01 -0.26
N ALA A 513 17.22 39.23 -0.87
CA ALA A 513 17.05 39.81 -2.19
C ALA A 513 16.68 41.28 -2.08
#